data_dd4922b73b4c55e4610cb0bbf9d26eb1
#
_entry.id   dd4922b73b4c55e4610cb0bbf9d26eb1
#
_cell.length_a   1.000
_cell.length_b   1.000
_cell.length_c   1.000
_cell.angle_alpha   90.00
_cell.angle_beta   90.00
_cell.angle_gamma   90.00
#
_symmetry.space_group_name_H-M   'P 1'
#
loop_
_entity.id
_entity.type
_entity.pdbx_description
1 polymer ?
#
loop_
_entity_poly.entity_id
_entity_poly.type
_entity_poly.pdbx_seq_one_letter_code
_entity_poly.pdbx_strand_id
1 'polypeptide(L)'
;MHPGGPVSVMLLRVLTLQLMGLPRLLSGSPLAVTEPPPKVLKLDLRTDVQVQEVSQAFLSITIDANLATDPRYITFLGSERLRTLARGLSPAYLRFGGTKTDFLIFDPKKESTYEEKSYWEAQIDPDTCNLRPIPSAVKGQLQLEWPIQEVLLLKEQYQNKYKNGTYTKSTVDMLYSFAKCAGLDLIFGINALMRKSNLQWDSSNAKLFLDYCISQKYDISWELGNEPNSFRKKSGIYINGSQLGKDFIKLHSLIKMYDFKNAKLFGPDIGQLRKNSEKLLRSFLNVGGGVIDAITWHHYYVNGRNATXEDFLNPEVLDTFVFSAQKVFQVVNETRPGKKVWLGETSSAYGGGAPKLSDTYAAGFTWLDKLGLSAKMGIEVVMRQVFFGAGNYHLVDGNFDPLPDYWLSLMFKQLVGTKVLTANVESPDKEKLRLYLHCTNNNHPKYKEGDLTLYALNLHNDTKYLQLPPHLSDKRVEKYILQPSGYKNLLSQSVKLNGHILKMVDDKTLPELIGKPLCLYCPLTLPPFSYGFFVIMNAKVAACI
;
A
#
# COMPACT_ATOMS: atom_id res chain seq x y z
N MET A 1 -24.98 33.86 -62.52
CA MET A 1 -26.22 33.85 -63.33
C MET A 1 -27.31 33.18 -62.50
N HIS A 2 -28.24 33.95 -62.03
CA HIS A 2 -29.56 33.54 -61.53
C HIS A 2 -30.37 32.94 -62.73
N PRO A 3 -31.54 32.30 -62.55
CA PRO A 3 -32.50 32.25 -61.45
C PRO A 3 -33.13 30.86 -61.26
N GLY A 4 -34.11 30.54 -60.49
CA GLY A 4 -35.12 31.15 -59.73
C GLY A 4 -36.09 30.11 -59.24
N GLY A 5 -36.80 30.44 -58.12
CA GLY A 5 -37.82 29.65 -57.48
C GLY A 5 -39.08 29.43 -58.31
N PRO A 6 -40.30 29.21 -57.82
CA PRO A 6 -40.79 29.31 -56.43
C PRO A 6 -41.86 28.26 -56.03
N VAL A 7 -42.21 28.22 -54.81
CA VAL A 7 -43.49 28.19 -54.05
C VAL A 7 -44.72 27.51 -54.70
N SER A 8 -45.36 26.61 -53.98
CA SER A 8 -46.80 26.72 -53.82
C SER A 8 -47.37 25.96 -52.61
N VAL A 9 -48.10 26.73 -51.83
CA VAL A 9 -48.99 26.40 -50.75
C VAL A 9 -50.29 25.80 -51.28
N MET A 10 -50.87 24.84 -50.54
CA MET A 10 -52.34 24.75 -50.61
C MET A 10 -52.90 24.09 -49.33
N LEU A 11 -53.70 24.88 -48.64
CA LEU A 11 -54.65 24.55 -47.60
C LEU A 11 -55.84 23.76 -48.14
N LEU A 12 -56.48 22.92 -47.35
CA LEU A 12 -57.93 22.83 -47.22
C LEU A 12 -58.35 21.98 -46.04
N ARG A 13 -58.91 22.52 -45.03
CA ARG A 13 -60.22 22.66 -44.36
C ARG A 13 -60.98 21.33 -44.16
N VAL A 14 -61.11 20.99 -42.89
CA VAL A 14 -62.27 20.93 -41.98
C VAL A 14 -63.47 20.09 -42.46
N LEU A 15 -63.83 19.13 -41.61
CA LEU A 15 -65.27 19.00 -41.21
C LEU A 15 -65.37 18.18 -39.90
N THR A 16 -66.07 18.80 -38.94
CA THR A 16 -66.55 18.27 -37.68
C THR A 16 -67.68 17.29 -37.86
N LEU A 17 -67.68 16.28 -37.00
CA LEU A 17 -68.97 15.72 -36.54
C LEU A 17 -68.84 15.17 -35.11
N GLN A 18 -69.66 15.74 -34.25
CA GLN A 18 -69.87 15.27 -32.89
C GLN A 18 -70.68 13.97 -32.91
N LEU A 19 -70.37 13.09 -31.96
CA LEU A 19 -71.43 12.32 -31.29
C LEU A 19 -70.97 11.75 -29.97
N MET A 20 -71.83 11.91 -29.02
CA MET A 20 -71.76 11.60 -27.63
C MET A 20 -71.57 10.12 -27.32
N GLY A 21 -70.91 9.85 -26.18
CA GLY A 21 -70.91 8.54 -25.58
C GLY A 21 -69.80 8.38 -24.56
N LEU A 22 -70.04 8.81 -23.35
CA LEU A 22 -69.17 8.49 -22.21
C LEU A 22 -69.28 7.00 -21.83
N PRO A 23 -68.14 6.38 -21.48
CA PRO A 23 -68.11 5.68 -20.21
C PRO A 23 -66.94 6.13 -19.36
N ARG A 24 -67.23 6.27 -18.10
CA ARG A 24 -66.27 6.52 -17.04
C ARG A 24 -65.19 5.44 -17.11
N LEU A 25 -64.01 5.79 -17.51
CA LEU A 25 -62.83 4.99 -17.22
C LEU A 25 -62.35 5.34 -15.83
N LEU A 26 -62.51 4.40 -14.95
CA LEU A 26 -61.85 4.38 -13.65
C LEU A 26 -60.35 4.59 -13.88
N SER A 27 -59.85 5.72 -13.47
CA SER A 27 -58.43 5.97 -13.38
C SER A 27 -57.86 5.09 -12.27
N GLY A 28 -57.45 3.89 -12.62
CA GLY A 28 -56.62 3.13 -11.77
C GLY A 28 -55.23 3.81 -11.79
N SER A 29 -54.90 4.49 -10.70
CA SER A 29 -53.51 4.89 -10.49
C SER A 29 -52.65 3.64 -10.65
N PRO A 30 -51.52 3.71 -11.38
CA PRO A 30 -50.65 2.56 -11.37
C PRO A 30 -50.25 2.30 -9.92
N LEU A 31 -50.54 1.10 -9.46
CA LEU A 31 -50.06 0.63 -8.18
C LEU A 31 -48.52 0.87 -8.22
N ALA A 32 -48.09 1.80 -7.39
CA ALA A 32 -46.68 1.98 -7.18
C ALA A 32 -46.15 0.63 -6.69
N VAL A 33 -45.33 -0.01 -7.52
CA VAL A 33 -44.64 -1.21 -7.11
C VAL A 33 -43.70 -0.73 -6.00
N THR A 34 -44.12 -0.87 -4.76
CA THR A 34 -43.27 -0.59 -3.63
C THR A 34 -42.17 -1.67 -3.65
N GLU A 35 -40.96 -1.25 -3.95
CA GLU A 35 -39.83 -2.14 -3.81
C GLU A 35 -39.83 -2.68 -2.37
N PRO A 36 -39.55 -3.96 -2.18
CA PRO A 36 -39.44 -4.48 -0.83
C PRO A 36 -38.41 -3.70 -0.04
N PRO A 37 -38.59 -3.51 1.28
CA PRO A 37 -37.60 -2.78 2.07
C PRO A 37 -36.23 -3.45 1.93
N PRO A 38 -35.14 -2.67 1.90
CA PRO A 38 -33.81 -3.24 1.74
C PRO A 38 -33.49 -4.22 2.87
N LYS A 39 -32.89 -5.34 2.51
CA LYS A 39 -32.49 -6.35 3.47
C LYS A 39 -31.34 -5.81 4.32
N VAL A 40 -31.51 -5.81 5.65
CA VAL A 40 -30.48 -5.40 6.58
C VAL A 40 -29.77 -6.64 7.10
N LEU A 41 -28.45 -6.66 6.97
CA LEU A 41 -27.63 -7.79 7.37
C LEU A 41 -27.12 -7.58 8.79
N LYS A 42 -27.23 -8.63 9.63
CA LYS A 42 -26.82 -8.55 11.02
C LYS A 42 -25.33 -8.77 11.16
N LEU A 43 -24.66 -7.87 11.87
CA LEU A 43 -23.25 -7.98 12.19
C LEU A 43 -23.05 -8.76 13.49
N ASP A 44 -22.03 -9.60 13.51
CA ASP A 44 -21.52 -10.24 14.72
C ASP A 44 -20.14 -9.67 14.97
N LEU A 45 -20.03 -8.77 15.95
CA LEU A 45 -18.76 -8.12 16.32
C LEU A 45 -18.31 -8.70 17.66
N ARG A 46 -17.17 -9.42 17.64
CA ARG A 46 -16.62 -10.02 18.84
C ARG A 46 -15.69 -9.01 19.51
N THR A 47 -16.19 -8.40 20.58
CA THR A 47 -15.50 -7.31 21.27
C THR A 47 -14.87 -7.73 22.59
N ASP A 48 -15.03 -9.00 22.97
CA ASP A 48 -14.51 -9.52 24.23
C ASP A 48 -13.12 -10.12 24.14
N VAL A 49 -12.66 -10.44 22.92
CA VAL A 49 -11.36 -11.13 22.72
C VAL A 49 -10.54 -10.41 21.65
N GLN A 50 -9.35 -9.97 22.04
CA GLN A 50 -8.33 -9.49 21.12
C GLN A 50 -7.67 -10.73 20.50
N VAL A 51 -7.71 -10.86 19.16
CA VAL A 51 -7.17 -12.05 18.49
C VAL A 51 -5.74 -11.86 18.03
N GLN A 52 -5.32 -10.62 17.76
CA GLN A 52 -3.95 -10.30 17.35
C GLN A 52 -3.61 -8.89 17.79
N GLU A 53 -2.32 -8.58 17.75
CA GLU A 53 -1.85 -7.20 17.88
C GLU A 53 -0.79 -6.96 16.82
N VAL A 54 -0.95 -5.89 16.03
CA VAL A 54 0.00 -5.53 15.00
C VAL A 54 0.87 -4.37 15.47
N SER A 55 1.95 -4.09 14.73
CA SER A 55 2.85 -2.98 15.04
C SER A 55 2.15 -1.64 14.84
N GLN A 56 2.58 -0.61 15.59
CA GLN A 56 2.22 0.78 15.27
C GLN A 56 2.63 1.12 13.83
N ALA A 57 3.65 0.45 13.32
CA ALA A 57 4.13 0.60 11.95
C ALA A 57 3.53 -0.45 11.00
N PHE A 58 2.37 -1.02 11.35
CA PHE A 58 1.76 -2.10 10.56
C PHE A 58 1.71 -1.76 9.07
N LEU A 59 1.13 -0.61 8.72
CA LEU A 59 1.13 -0.14 7.34
C LEU A 59 2.41 0.64 7.12
N SER A 60 3.31 0.08 6.32
CA SER A 60 4.61 0.67 6.00
C SER A 60 4.78 0.76 4.49
N ILE A 61 5.87 1.35 4.04
CA ILE A 61 6.07 1.66 2.62
C ILE A 61 7.47 1.32 2.18
N THR A 62 7.65 1.26 0.85
CA THR A 62 8.94 0.99 0.25
C THR A 62 9.31 2.08 -0.76
N ILE A 63 10.60 2.22 -0.99
CA ILE A 63 11.19 2.87 -2.17
C ILE A 63 12.02 1.80 -2.85
N ASP A 64 11.78 1.56 -4.13
CA ASP A 64 12.53 0.55 -4.85
C ASP A 64 13.97 1.01 -5.06
N ALA A 65 14.91 0.11 -4.81
CA ALA A 65 16.33 0.42 -4.98
C ALA A 65 16.66 0.84 -6.41
N ASN A 66 15.82 0.50 -7.38
CA ASN A 66 16.02 0.92 -8.76
C ASN A 66 15.98 2.45 -8.95
N LEU A 67 15.40 3.19 -7.98
CA LEU A 67 15.44 4.65 -8.03
C LEU A 67 16.87 5.18 -8.01
N ALA A 68 17.81 4.45 -7.38
CA ALA A 68 19.22 4.84 -7.32
C ALA A 68 20.01 4.44 -8.57
N THR A 69 19.39 3.78 -9.54
CA THR A 69 20.08 3.43 -10.80
C THR A 69 20.65 4.67 -11.48
N ASP A 70 19.88 5.75 -11.47
CA ASP A 70 20.38 7.08 -11.86
C ASP A 70 20.23 7.96 -10.61
N PRO A 71 21.33 8.31 -9.95
CA PRO A 71 21.24 8.98 -8.64
C PRO A 71 20.62 10.36 -8.70
N ARG A 72 20.50 10.98 -9.87
CA ARG A 72 19.83 12.27 -9.99
C ARG A 72 18.38 12.20 -9.49
N TYR A 73 17.70 11.06 -9.68
CA TYR A 73 16.28 10.93 -9.28
C TYR A 73 16.09 10.74 -7.77
N ILE A 74 17.15 10.40 -7.04
CA ILE A 74 17.09 10.37 -5.58
C ILE A 74 16.77 11.78 -5.05
N THR A 75 17.13 12.83 -5.78
CA THR A 75 16.83 14.21 -5.38
C THR A 75 15.32 14.47 -5.26
N PHE A 76 14.46 13.65 -5.91
CA PHE A 76 13.02 13.77 -5.72
C PHE A 76 12.62 13.62 -4.24
N LEU A 77 13.40 12.87 -3.46
CA LEU A 77 13.13 12.70 -2.03
C LEU A 77 13.32 14.02 -1.24
N GLY A 78 13.88 15.03 -1.89
CA GLY A 78 13.95 16.38 -1.32
C GLY A 78 12.69 17.19 -1.50
N SER A 79 11.71 16.70 -2.25
CA SER A 79 10.46 17.40 -2.47
C SER A 79 9.69 17.55 -1.16
N GLU A 80 9.30 18.80 -0.84
CA GLU A 80 8.47 19.06 0.32
C GLU A 80 7.13 18.34 0.23
N ARG A 81 6.58 18.30 -0.98
CA ARG A 81 5.29 17.61 -1.21
C ARG A 81 5.41 16.11 -0.92
N LEU A 82 6.47 15.45 -1.39
CA LEU A 82 6.68 14.04 -1.09
C LEU A 82 6.90 13.79 0.40
N ARG A 83 7.63 14.68 1.07
CA ARG A 83 7.85 14.55 2.52
C ARG A 83 6.56 14.71 3.29
N THR A 84 5.70 15.63 2.90
CA THR A 84 4.39 15.81 3.52
C THR A 84 3.56 14.52 3.39
N LEU A 85 3.55 13.95 2.20
CA LEU A 85 2.80 12.71 1.94
C LEU A 85 3.37 11.55 2.75
N ALA A 86 4.70 11.43 2.82
CA ALA A 86 5.34 10.38 3.61
C ALA A 86 5.06 10.54 5.10
N ARG A 87 5.12 11.80 5.60
CA ARG A 87 4.88 12.10 7.01
C ARG A 87 3.47 11.69 7.44
N GLY A 88 2.50 11.80 6.53
CA GLY A 88 1.14 11.37 6.80
C GLY A 88 1.02 9.89 7.13
N LEU A 89 1.97 9.08 6.67
CA LEU A 89 1.96 7.64 6.88
C LEU A 89 2.79 7.20 8.10
N SER A 90 3.40 8.15 8.82
CA SER A 90 4.14 7.88 10.05
C SER A 90 3.17 7.49 11.18
N PRO A 91 3.56 6.58 12.11
CA PRO A 91 4.82 5.86 12.16
C PRO A 91 4.83 4.68 11.19
N ALA A 92 5.95 4.46 10.53
CA ALA A 92 6.09 3.39 9.54
C ALA A 92 7.56 3.10 9.32
N TYR A 93 7.81 1.92 8.76
CA TYR A 93 9.12 1.62 8.19
C TYR A 93 9.14 2.14 6.75
N LEU A 94 10.34 2.51 6.30
CA LEU A 94 10.62 2.77 4.89
C LEU A 94 11.68 1.77 4.45
N ARG A 95 11.31 0.83 3.60
CA ARG A 95 12.23 -0.16 3.08
C ARG A 95 12.81 0.31 1.75
N PHE A 96 14.12 0.47 1.69
CA PHE A 96 14.82 0.69 0.44
C PHE A 96 15.37 -0.65 -0.04
N GLY A 97 14.74 -1.25 -1.02
CA GLY A 97 15.07 -2.58 -1.49
C GLY A 97 14.37 -2.94 -2.78
N GLY A 98 14.49 -4.18 -3.18
CA GLY A 98 13.94 -4.69 -4.42
C GLY A 98 14.99 -5.44 -5.19
N THR A 99 14.68 -5.89 -6.41
CA THR A 99 15.62 -6.68 -7.21
C THR A 99 16.96 -5.98 -7.39
N LYS A 100 16.93 -4.66 -7.59
CA LYS A 100 18.14 -3.89 -7.85
C LYS A 100 19.11 -3.87 -6.66
N THR A 101 18.62 -4.19 -5.45
CA THR A 101 19.45 -4.34 -4.26
C THR A 101 20.69 -5.20 -4.54
N ASP A 102 20.50 -6.28 -5.28
CA ASP A 102 21.56 -7.26 -5.53
C ASP A 102 22.40 -6.93 -6.77
N PHE A 103 22.20 -5.73 -7.34
CA PHE A 103 22.93 -5.25 -8.50
C PHE A 103 23.55 -3.88 -8.26
N LEU A 104 23.48 -3.38 -7.03
CA LEU A 104 24.08 -2.09 -6.64
C LEU A 104 25.10 -2.31 -5.55
N ILE A 105 26.20 -1.55 -5.61
CA ILE A 105 27.19 -1.53 -4.54
C ILE A 105 27.46 -0.09 -4.13
N PHE A 106 27.92 0.06 -2.89
CA PHE A 106 28.27 1.37 -2.34
C PHE A 106 29.64 1.80 -2.83
N ASP A 107 29.73 3.01 -3.35
CA ASP A 107 31.01 3.60 -3.79
C ASP A 107 31.22 4.93 -3.06
N PRO A 108 31.97 4.90 -1.95
CA PRO A 108 32.18 6.14 -1.19
C PRO A 108 33.07 7.17 -1.88
N LYS A 109 33.76 6.78 -2.95
CA LYS A 109 34.63 7.67 -3.69
C LYS A 109 33.96 8.33 -4.89
N LYS A 110 32.78 7.85 -5.27
CA LYS A 110 32.08 8.39 -6.43
C LYS A 110 31.57 9.79 -6.12
N GLU A 111 31.85 10.75 -7.01
CA GLU A 111 31.37 12.12 -6.83
C GLU A 111 29.89 12.22 -7.11
N SER A 112 29.24 13.11 -6.37
CA SER A 112 27.83 13.42 -6.56
C SER A 112 27.63 14.12 -7.91
N THR A 113 26.46 13.90 -8.51
CA THR A 113 26.08 14.58 -9.75
C THR A 113 25.82 16.07 -9.48
N TYR A 114 25.72 16.84 -10.56
CA TYR A 114 25.38 18.27 -10.46
C TYR A 114 24.06 18.46 -9.73
N GLU A 115 23.05 17.63 -10.03
CA GLU A 115 21.73 17.71 -9.42
C GLU A 115 21.79 17.41 -7.93
N GLU A 116 22.54 16.37 -7.55
CA GLU A 116 22.73 16.05 -6.13
C GLU A 116 23.42 17.20 -5.40
N LYS A 117 24.45 17.77 -6.00
CA LYS A 117 25.19 18.89 -5.39
C LYS A 117 24.29 20.12 -5.28
N SER A 118 23.53 20.43 -6.31
CA SER A 118 22.63 21.59 -6.33
C SER A 118 21.61 21.52 -5.22
N TYR A 119 21.18 20.32 -4.87
CA TYR A 119 20.19 20.12 -3.82
C TYR A 119 20.84 19.86 -2.47
N TRP A 120 21.66 18.80 -2.39
CA TRP A 120 22.12 18.28 -1.08
C TRP A 120 23.15 19.19 -0.43
N GLU A 121 24.11 19.68 -1.19
CA GLU A 121 25.16 20.56 -0.64
C GLU A 121 24.62 21.91 -0.20
N ALA A 122 23.43 22.28 -0.66
CA ALA A 122 22.77 23.51 -0.23
C ALA A 122 22.01 23.32 1.08
N GLN A 123 21.93 22.12 1.61
CA GLN A 123 21.23 21.83 2.85
C GLN A 123 21.98 22.43 4.04
N ILE A 124 21.31 23.21 4.84
CA ILE A 124 21.96 23.93 5.92
C ILE A 124 22.01 23.08 7.19
N ASP A 125 20.97 22.30 7.45
CA ASP A 125 20.90 21.55 8.70
C ASP A 125 19.94 20.37 8.55
N PRO A 126 20.47 19.18 8.28
CA PRO A 126 19.62 17.99 8.15
C PRO A 126 18.93 17.59 9.47
N ASP A 127 19.47 18.01 10.61
CA ASP A 127 18.89 17.64 11.90
C ASP A 127 17.60 18.41 12.22
N THR A 128 17.41 19.58 11.64
CA THR A 128 16.20 20.38 11.86
C THR A 128 15.13 20.11 10.81
N CYS A 129 15.42 19.31 9.79
CA CYS A 129 14.53 19.05 8.66
C CYS A 129 14.13 20.33 7.91
N ASN A 130 14.88 21.39 8.09
CA ASN A 130 14.73 22.65 7.34
C ASN A 130 15.50 22.53 6.03
N LEU A 131 14.87 21.92 5.04
CA LEU A 131 15.52 21.62 3.78
C LEU A 131 15.12 22.66 2.76
N ARG A 132 16.10 23.09 1.97
CA ARG A 132 15.81 23.96 0.83
C ARG A 132 15.07 23.14 -0.23
N PRO A 133 14.09 23.71 -0.89
CA PRO A 133 13.44 22.98 -1.99
C PRO A 133 14.42 22.72 -3.12
N ILE A 134 14.19 21.66 -3.87
CA ILE A 134 14.95 21.39 -5.09
C ILE A 134 14.79 22.62 -6.00
N PRO A 135 15.89 23.16 -6.58
CA PRO A 135 15.73 24.25 -7.53
C PRO A 135 14.71 23.89 -8.62
N SER A 136 13.78 24.79 -8.90
CA SER A 136 12.66 24.47 -9.80
C SER A 136 13.12 24.08 -11.20
N ALA A 137 14.23 24.65 -11.69
CA ALA A 137 14.77 24.28 -13.00
C ALA A 137 15.25 22.82 -13.01
N VAL A 138 15.93 22.41 -11.93
CA VAL A 138 16.43 21.01 -11.80
C VAL A 138 15.24 20.06 -11.67
N LYS A 139 14.29 20.38 -10.80
CA LYS A 139 13.10 19.55 -10.59
C LYS A 139 12.30 19.40 -11.89
N GLY A 140 12.09 20.52 -12.59
CA GLY A 140 11.34 20.50 -13.85
C GLY A 140 11.99 19.63 -14.91
N GLN A 141 13.31 19.73 -15.04
CA GLN A 141 14.06 18.93 -16.02
C GLN A 141 13.96 17.44 -15.66
N LEU A 142 14.17 17.09 -14.39
CA LEU A 142 14.08 15.70 -13.95
C LEU A 142 12.67 15.14 -14.14
N GLN A 143 11.65 15.94 -13.89
CA GLN A 143 10.27 15.49 -14.10
C GLN A 143 9.96 15.28 -15.59
N LEU A 144 10.56 16.07 -16.48
CA LEU A 144 10.43 15.84 -17.91
C LEU A 144 11.11 14.53 -18.35
N GLU A 145 12.23 14.20 -17.74
CA GLU A 145 12.98 13.00 -18.07
C GLU A 145 12.44 11.73 -17.41
N TRP A 146 11.71 11.89 -16.30
CA TRP A 146 11.28 10.75 -15.48
C TRP A 146 10.48 9.69 -16.25
N PRO A 147 9.51 10.04 -17.12
CA PRO A 147 8.78 8.98 -17.84
C PRO A 147 9.68 8.08 -18.66
N ILE A 148 10.75 8.62 -19.25
CA ILE A 148 11.72 7.82 -20.02
C ILE A 148 12.50 6.91 -19.07
N GLN A 149 12.95 7.45 -17.94
CA GLN A 149 13.68 6.66 -16.93
C GLN A 149 12.79 5.54 -16.39
N GLU A 150 11.53 5.83 -16.14
CA GLU A 150 10.57 4.84 -15.66
C GLU A 150 10.44 3.68 -16.63
N VAL A 151 10.34 3.99 -17.92
CA VAL A 151 10.26 2.95 -18.96
C VAL A 151 11.52 2.08 -18.94
N LEU A 152 12.70 2.70 -18.80
CA LEU A 152 13.95 1.94 -18.75
C LEU A 152 14.02 1.01 -17.54
N LEU A 153 13.57 1.48 -16.38
CA LEU A 153 13.56 0.66 -15.17
C LEU A 153 12.59 -0.51 -15.31
N LEU A 154 11.40 -0.27 -15.85
CA LEU A 154 10.43 -1.33 -16.06
C LEU A 154 10.86 -2.31 -17.14
N LYS A 155 11.63 -1.85 -18.13
CA LYS A 155 12.18 -2.72 -19.16
C LYS A 155 13.20 -3.72 -18.58
N GLU A 156 14.08 -3.27 -17.66
CA GLU A 156 14.97 -4.18 -16.95
C GLU A 156 14.18 -5.29 -16.26
N GLN A 157 13.11 -4.90 -15.57
CA GLN A 157 12.24 -5.84 -14.87
C GLN A 157 11.56 -6.80 -15.84
N TYR A 158 11.06 -6.28 -16.95
CA TYR A 158 10.39 -7.10 -17.97
C TYR A 158 11.32 -8.14 -18.56
N GLN A 159 12.56 -7.73 -18.86
CA GLN A 159 13.54 -8.60 -19.50
C GLN A 159 14.28 -9.51 -18.50
N ASN A 160 14.14 -9.25 -17.20
CA ASN A 160 14.90 -9.94 -16.15
C ASN A 160 16.41 -9.81 -16.38
N LYS A 161 16.85 -8.67 -16.91
CA LYS A 161 18.27 -8.38 -17.15
C LYS A 161 18.61 -7.08 -16.44
N TYR A 162 19.38 -7.20 -15.38
CA TYR A 162 19.69 -6.08 -14.51
C TYR A 162 21.14 -5.69 -14.63
N LYS A 163 21.39 -4.40 -14.87
CA LYS A 163 22.73 -3.85 -14.94
C LYS A 163 23.25 -3.59 -13.53
N ASN A 164 24.54 -3.88 -13.32
CA ASN A 164 25.20 -3.50 -12.09
C ASN A 164 25.39 -1.98 -12.06
N GLY A 165 25.34 -1.42 -10.86
CA GLY A 165 25.54 0.01 -10.68
C GLY A 165 26.09 0.30 -9.30
N THR A 166 26.23 1.59 -9.02
CA THR A 166 26.75 2.05 -7.73
C THR A 166 25.85 3.12 -7.16
N TYR A 167 25.86 3.24 -5.84
CA TYR A 167 25.22 4.35 -5.16
C TYR A 167 26.26 5.08 -4.30
N THR A 168 25.97 6.33 -4.00
CA THR A 168 26.93 7.26 -3.41
C THR A 168 26.57 7.55 -1.96
N LYS A 169 27.46 8.28 -1.29
CA LYS A 169 27.17 8.83 0.04
C LYS A 169 25.91 9.69 -0.01
N SER A 170 25.75 10.51 -1.05
CA SER A 170 24.56 11.36 -1.20
C SER A 170 23.28 10.55 -1.27
N THR A 171 23.29 9.42 -1.97
CA THR A 171 22.11 8.53 -2.01
C THR A 171 21.69 8.12 -0.60
N VAL A 172 22.65 7.67 0.21
CA VAL A 172 22.39 7.23 1.58
C VAL A 172 21.89 8.40 2.42
N ASP A 173 22.55 9.55 2.32
CA ASP A 173 22.20 10.74 3.11
C ASP A 173 20.78 11.21 2.80
N MET A 174 20.39 11.22 1.54
CA MET A 174 19.06 11.68 1.12
C MET A 174 17.97 10.71 1.54
N LEU A 175 18.23 9.41 1.43
CA LEU A 175 17.28 8.41 1.92
C LEU A 175 17.10 8.53 3.44
N TYR A 176 18.20 8.66 4.16
CA TYR A 176 18.13 8.77 5.62
C TYR A 176 17.41 10.04 6.05
N SER A 177 17.75 11.17 5.42
CA SER A 177 17.11 12.45 5.71
C SER A 177 15.61 12.40 5.42
N PHE A 178 15.24 11.82 4.27
CA PHE A 178 13.83 11.67 3.90
C PHE A 178 13.08 10.87 4.97
N ALA A 179 13.62 9.71 5.34
CA ALA A 179 12.98 8.85 6.34
C ALA A 179 12.87 9.57 7.69
N LYS A 180 13.98 10.12 8.18
CA LYS A 180 14.01 10.76 9.49
C LYS A 180 13.03 11.94 9.55
N CYS A 181 13.01 12.78 8.53
CA CYS A 181 12.15 13.96 8.53
C CYS A 181 10.68 13.63 8.31
N ALA A 182 10.37 12.47 7.77
CA ALA A 182 9.00 12.00 7.65
C ALA A 182 8.55 11.14 8.83
N GLY A 183 9.43 10.89 9.81
CA GLY A 183 9.09 10.05 10.95
C GLY A 183 9.02 8.58 10.62
N LEU A 184 9.86 8.13 9.67
CA LEU A 184 9.90 6.74 9.21
C LEU A 184 11.22 6.10 9.64
N ASP A 185 11.18 4.80 9.92
CA ASP A 185 12.37 4.02 10.27
C ASP A 185 12.92 3.35 9.02
N LEU A 186 14.13 3.73 8.61
CA LEU A 186 14.74 3.25 7.37
C LEU A 186 15.26 1.82 7.53
N ILE A 187 14.90 0.95 6.57
CA ILE A 187 15.47 -0.37 6.39
C ILE A 187 16.19 -0.36 5.04
N PHE A 188 17.47 -0.71 5.03
CA PHE A 188 18.29 -0.64 3.82
C PHE A 188 18.72 -2.04 3.41
N GLY A 189 18.42 -2.40 2.16
CA GLY A 189 18.82 -3.69 1.59
C GLY A 189 20.24 -3.69 1.11
N ILE A 190 21.04 -4.65 1.57
CA ILE A 190 22.45 -4.83 1.22
C ILE A 190 22.54 -5.92 0.16
N ASN A 191 23.47 -5.76 -0.79
CA ASN A 191 23.69 -6.68 -1.89
C ASN A 191 24.19 -8.04 -1.38
N ALA A 192 23.41 -9.09 -1.64
CA ALA A 192 23.74 -10.47 -1.27
C ALA A 192 24.49 -11.22 -2.38
N LEU A 193 24.64 -10.64 -3.57
CA LEU A 193 25.26 -11.34 -4.70
C LEU A 193 26.75 -11.01 -4.88
N MET A 194 27.36 -10.34 -3.91
CA MET A 194 28.80 -10.17 -3.85
C MET A 194 29.39 -11.45 -3.29
N ARG A 195 29.99 -12.29 -4.16
CA ARG A 195 30.40 -13.64 -3.75
C ARG A 195 31.89 -13.90 -4.00
N LYS A 196 32.49 -14.60 -3.05
CA LYS A 196 33.84 -15.16 -3.21
C LYS A 196 33.74 -16.39 -4.11
N SER A 197 34.91 -16.87 -4.56
CA SER A 197 34.97 -18.05 -5.44
C SER A 197 34.33 -19.30 -4.81
N ASN A 198 34.33 -19.40 -3.48
CA ASN A 198 33.72 -20.51 -2.74
C ASN A 198 32.25 -20.28 -2.44
N LEU A 199 31.63 -19.27 -3.05
CA LEU A 199 30.22 -18.88 -2.89
C LEU A 199 29.87 -18.28 -1.51
N GLN A 200 30.87 -18.06 -0.64
CA GLN A 200 30.64 -17.31 0.60
C GLN A 200 30.39 -15.84 0.27
N TRP A 201 29.56 -15.20 1.07
CA TRP A 201 29.27 -13.78 0.89
C TRP A 201 30.54 -12.95 1.12
N ASP A 202 30.85 -12.08 0.18
CA ASP A 202 31.95 -11.13 0.31
C ASP A 202 31.42 -9.85 0.94
N SER A 203 31.73 -9.67 2.22
CA SER A 203 31.21 -8.56 3.02
C SER A 203 32.01 -7.27 2.90
N SER A 204 33.04 -7.22 2.04
CA SER A 204 33.94 -6.06 1.99
C SER A 204 33.19 -4.76 1.65
N ASN A 205 32.29 -4.80 0.68
CA ASN A 205 31.51 -3.61 0.31
C ASN A 205 30.53 -3.24 1.43
N ALA A 206 29.91 -4.22 2.06
CA ALA A 206 29.01 -3.97 3.18
C ALA A 206 29.75 -3.26 4.32
N LYS A 207 31.00 -3.66 4.60
CA LYS A 207 31.83 -3.01 5.63
C LYS A 207 32.04 -1.53 5.31
N LEU A 208 32.35 -1.21 4.06
CA LEU A 208 32.53 0.19 3.63
C LEU A 208 31.24 0.99 3.92
N PHE A 209 30.10 0.40 3.61
CA PHE A 209 28.80 1.03 3.80
C PHE A 209 28.50 1.21 5.29
N LEU A 210 28.71 0.17 6.10
CA LEU A 210 28.50 0.25 7.56
C LEU A 210 29.46 1.26 8.20
N ASP A 211 30.72 1.32 7.77
CA ASP A 211 31.68 2.34 8.23
C ASP A 211 31.10 3.74 8.01
N TYR A 212 30.57 3.99 6.82
CA TYR A 212 30.00 5.29 6.51
C TYR A 212 28.81 5.60 7.40
N CYS A 213 27.90 4.65 7.54
CA CYS A 213 26.68 4.85 8.31
C CYS A 213 26.97 5.13 9.78
N ILE A 214 27.92 4.40 10.37
CA ILE A 214 28.27 4.64 11.78
C ILE A 214 28.98 5.98 11.97
N SER A 215 29.80 6.40 10.98
CA SER A 215 30.48 7.70 11.02
C SER A 215 29.48 8.85 11.00
N GLN A 216 28.33 8.66 10.36
CA GLN A 216 27.26 9.66 10.27
C GLN A 216 26.26 9.51 11.41
N LYS A 217 26.42 8.49 12.28
CA LYS A 217 25.51 8.20 13.39
C LYS A 217 24.08 7.88 12.91
N TYR A 218 23.97 7.24 11.75
CA TYR A 218 22.68 6.88 11.16
C TYR A 218 22.07 5.67 11.89
N ASP A 219 20.79 5.77 12.21
CA ASP A 219 20.02 4.71 12.87
C ASP A 219 19.22 3.98 11.79
N ILE A 220 19.79 2.92 11.25
CA ILE A 220 19.26 2.16 10.12
C ILE A 220 19.12 0.70 10.52
N SER A 221 18.08 0.03 10.02
CA SER A 221 17.96 -1.42 10.09
C SER A 221 18.27 -2.01 8.70
N TRP A 222 18.48 -3.31 8.64
CA TRP A 222 19.15 -3.92 7.50
C TRP A 222 18.40 -5.13 6.97
N GLU A 223 18.57 -5.37 5.66
CA GLU A 223 18.20 -6.61 4.97
C GLU A 223 19.40 -7.01 4.12
N LEU A 224 19.48 -8.30 3.76
CA LEU A 224 20.55 -8.81 2.89
C LEU A 224 19.92 -9.56 1.73
N GLY A 225 19.97 -8.97 0.54
CA GLY A 225 19.41 -9.54 -0.67
C GLY A 225 17.93 -9.32 -0.83
N ASN A 226 17.42 -9.72 -1.99
CA ASN A 226 16.02 -9.62 -2.34
C ASN A 226 15.61 -10.82 -3.17
N GLU A 227 14.57 -11.53 -2.73
CA GLU A 227 14.01 -12.68 -3.42
C GLU A 227 15.08 -13.69 -3.84
N PRO A 228 15.75 -14.29 -2.85
CA PRO A 228 16.83 -15.25 -3.16
C PRO A 228 16.38 -16.46 -3.96
N ASN A 229 15.08 -16.75 -3.93
CA ASN A 229 14.47 -17.79 -4.77
C ASN A 229 14.62 -17.50 -6.28
N SER A 230 14.94 -16.27 -6.66
CA SER A 230 15.09 -15.85 -8.05
C SER A 230 16.54 -15.52 -8.44
N PHE A 231 17.51 -15.70 -7.55
CA PHE A 231 18.90 -15.32 -7.83
C PHE A 231 19.43 -15.97 -9.09
N ARG A 232 19.20 -17.28 -9.26
CA ARG A 232 19.70 -18.01 -10.44
C ARG A 232 19.15 -17.40 -11.73
N LYS A 233 17.85 -17.13 -11.75
CA LYS A 233 17.18 -16.59 -12.94
C LYS A 233 17.71 -15.19 -13.29
N LYS A 234 17.96 -14.37 -12.27
CA LYS A 234 18.34 -12.96 -12.47
C LYS A 234 19.83 -12.75 -12.67
N SER A 235 20.66 -13.61 -12.09
CA SER A 235 22.12 -13.39 -12.06
C SER A 235 22.93 -14.58 -12.52
N GLY A 236 22.32 -15.75 -12.63
CA GLY A 236 23.04 -16.99 -12.89
C GLY A 236 23.69 -17.61 -11.65
N ILE A 237 23.62 -16.94 -10.51
CA ILE A 237 24.23 -17.41 -9.25
C ILE A 237 23.16 -18.05 -8.39
N TYR A 238 23.42 -19.29 -7.92
CA TYR A 238 22.52 -19.97 -7.00
C TYR A 238 23.12 -19.97 -5.60
N ILE A 239 22.34 -19.51 -4.61
CA ILE A 239 22.70 -19.54 -3.21
C ILE A 239 21.62 -20.35 -2.48
N ASN A 240 22.01 -21.45 -1.84
CA ASN A 240 21.02 -22.23 -1.10
C ASN A 240 20.69 -21.56 0.23
N GLY A 241 19.59 -22.03 0.86
CA GLY A 241 19.12 -21.41 2.08
C GLY A 241 20.11 -21.48 3.23
N SER A 242 20.83 -22.58 3.35
CA SER A 242 21.83 -22.72 4.43
C SER A 242 22.97 -21.71 4.27
N GLN A 243 23.45 -21.53 3.04
CA GLN A 243 24.50 -20.55 2.79
C GLN A 243 24.00 -19.14 3.05
N LEU A 244 22.77 -18.82 2.61
CA LEU A 244 22.19 -17.51 2.88
C LEU A 244 22.04 -17.29 4.38
N GLY A 245 21.68 -18.32 5.13
CA GLY A 245 21.62 -18.25 6.59
C GLY A 245 22.97 -17.90 7.20
N LYS A 246 24.04 -18.52 6.72
CA LYS A 246 25.41 -18.19 7.16
C LYS A 246 25.77 -16.76 6.83
N ASP A 247 25.33 -16.27 5.66
CA ASP A 247 25.58 -14.88 5.26
C ASP A 247 24.89 -13.90 6.19
N PHE A 248 23.66 -14.19 6.61
CA PHE A 248 22.93 -13.37 7.57
C PHE A 248 23.63 -13.38 8.95
N ILE A 249 24.16 -14.53 9.38
CA ILE A 249 24.92 -14.61 10.63
C ILE A 249 26.15 -13.71 10.54
N LYS A 250 26.85 -13.71 9.40
CA LYS A 250 28.02 -12.87 9.20
C LYS A 250 27.64 -11.38 9.25
N LEU A 251 26.54 -10.99 8.57
CA LEU A 251 26.09 -9.59 8.63
C LEU A 251 25.69 -9.20 10.05
N HIS A 252 24.99 -10.07 10.76
CA HIS A 252 24.60 -9.82 12.14
C HIS A 252 25.83 -9.55 13.02
N SER A 253 26.88 -10.34 12.85
CA SER A 253 28.14 -10.15 13.60
C SER A 253 28.77 -8.79 13.29
N LEU A 254 28.73 -8.37 12.02
CA LEU A 254 29.24 -7.06 11.63
C LEU A 254 28.44 -5.93 12.26
N ILE A 255 27.10 -6.04 12.24
CA ILE A 255 26.24 -5.03 12.84
C ILE A 255 26.54 -4.89 14.35
N LYS A 256 26.71 -6.02 15.04
CA LYS A 256 27.05 -6.03 16.46
C LYS A 256 28.42 -5.39 16.72
N MET A 257 29.40 -5.67 15.85
CA MET A 257 30.74 -5.14 15.98
C MET A 257 30.75 -3.61 15.85
N TYR A 258 29.89 -3.04 14.97
CA TYR A 258 29.80 -1.60 14.78
C TYR A 258 28.98 -0.90 15.86
N ASP A 259 28.33 -1.66 16.74
CA ASP A 259 27.57 -1.12 17.88
C ASP A 259 26.47 -0.13 17.47
N PHE A 260 25.68 -0.49 16.44
CA PHE A 260 24.49 0.25 16.11
C PHE A 260 23.45 0.04 17.22
N LYS A 261 22.93 1.13 17.78
CA LYS A 261 22.11 1.06 19.00
C LYS A 261 20.79 0.33 18.83
N ASN A 262 20.08 0.61 17.75
CA ASN A 262 18.72 0.07 17.58
C ASN A 262 18.60 -0.75 16.30
N ALA A 263 19.73 -1.16 15.73
CA ALA A 263 19.74 -1.83 14.43
C ALA A 263 19.08 -3.21 14.51
N LYS A 264 18.20 -3.47 13.59
CA LYS A 264 17.55 -4.77 13.43
C LYS A 264 17.91 -5.35 12.08
N LEU A 265 17.71 -6.65 11.95
CA LEU A 265 18.01 -7.40 10.74
C LEU A 265 16.77 -8.20 10.35
N PHE A 266 16.34 -8.04 9.10
CA PHE A 266 15.15 -8.71 8.58
C PHE A 266 15.51 -9.54 7.36
N GLY A 267 14.81 -10.63 7.15
CA GLY A 267 15.05 -11.45 6.00
C GLY A 267 14.19 -12.72 5.96
N PRO A 268 14.28 -13.46 4.88
CA PRO A 268 15.17 -13.29 3.74
C PRO A 268 14.55 -12.56 2.53
N ASP A 269 13.38 -11.93 2.70
CA ASP A 269 12.64 -11.28 1.60
C ASP A 269 12.36 -12.26 0.46
N ILE A 270 11.83 -13.40 0.84
CA ILE A 270 11.56 -14.47 -0.11
C ILE A 270 10.26 -14.20 -0.87
N GLY A 271 10.23 -14.58 -2.13
CA GLY A 271 9.01 -14.51 -2.91
C GLY A 271 7.96 -15.50 -2.42
N GLN A 272 6.78 -15.42 -3.02
CA GLN A 272 5.66 -16.28 -2.67
C GLN A 272 6.09 -17.76 -2.70
N LEU A 273 5.70 -18.54 -1.69
CA LEU A 273 6.22 -19.89 -1.53
C LEU A 273 5.65 -20.86 -2.56
N ARG A 274 6.56 -21.55 -3.21
CA ARG A 274 6.32 -22.73 -4.04
C ARG A 274 7.28 -23.79 -3.55
N LYS A 275 7.29 -24.97 -4.17
CA LYS A 275 8.10 -26.10 -3.66
C LYS A 275 9.57 -25.71 -3.41
N ASN A 276 10.22 -25.07 -4.39
CA ASN A 276 11.64 -24.75 -4.26
C ASN A 276 11.89 -23.60 -3.29
N SER A 277 11.05 -22.57 -3.31
CA SER A 277 11.22 -21.43 -2.40
C SER A 277 10.87 -21.81 -0.97
N GLU A 278 9.93 -22.74 -0.77
CA GLU A 278 9.66 -23.26 0.56
C GLU A 278 10.88 -23.97 1.13
N LYS A 279 11.53 -24.81 0.33
CA LYS A 279 12.75 -25.51 0.73
C LYS A 279 13.86 -24.53 1.10
N LEU A 280 14.02 -23.48 0.30
CA LEU A 280 15.01 -22.44 0.56
C LEU A 280 14.70 -21.73 1.89
N LEU A 281 13.45 -21.38 2.12
CA LEU A 281 13.06 -20.70 3.37
C LEU A 281 13.32 -21.58 4.58
N ARG A 282 12.97 -22.89 4.51
CA ARG A 282 13.22 -23.80 5.62
C ARG A 282 14.68 -23.90 5.96
N SER A 283 15.55 -24.13 4.98
CA SER A 283 16.99 -24.25 5.24
C SER A 283 17.60 -22.94 5.71
N PHE A 284 17.10 -21.81 5.20
CA PHE A 284 17.53 -20.50 5.67
C PHE A 284 17.18 -20.31 7.14
N LEU A 285 15.94 -20.59 7.53
CA LEU A 285 15.48 -20.37 8.90
C LEU A 285 16.19 -21.32 9.88
N ASN A 286 16.47 -22.55 9.46
CA ASN A 286 17.17 -23.49 10.32
C ASN A 286 18.59 -23.01 10.67
N VAL A 287 19.26 -22.28 9.77
CA VAL A 287 20.62 -21.78 9.97
C VAL A 287 20.63 -20.34 10.47
N GLY A 288 19.93 -19.45 9.78
CA GLY A 288 20.01 -18.01 10.03
C GLY A 288 18.82 -17.41 10.78
N GLY A 289 17.79 -18.20 11.06
CA GLY A 289 16.57 -17.66 11.66
C GLY A 289 16.76 -17.07 13.05
N GLY A 290 17.81 -17.47 13.75
CA GLY A 290 18.06 -16.96 15.10
C GLY A 290 18.58 -15.52 15.12
N VAL A 291 19.12 -15.01 14.02
CA VAL A 291 19.72 -13.66 13.99
C VAL A 291 18.80 -12.61 13.37
N ILE A 292 17.65 -13.01 12.83
CA ILE A 292 16.71 -12.03 12.26
C ILE A 292 15.64 -11.69 13.28
N ASP A 293 15.18 -10.44 13.21
CA ASP A 293 14.15 -9.92 14.12
C ASP A 293 12.74 -10.16 13.59
N ALA A 294 12.60 -10.36 12.29
CA ALA A 294 11.35 -10.77 11.65
C ALA A 294 11.65 -11.49 10.35
N ILE A 295 10.76 -12.40 10.00
CA ILE A 295 10.84 -13.15 8.75
C ILE A 295 10.07 -12.35 7.71
N THR A 296 10.71 -12.03 6.58
CA THR A 296 10.09 -11.23 5.53
C THR A 296 9.84 -12.07 4.29
N TRP A 297 8.65 -11.89 3.72
CA TRP A 297 8.24 -12.53 2.47
C TRP A 297 7.45 -11.54 1.64
N HIS A 298 7.21 -11.88 0.36
CA HIS A 298 6.59 -11.00 -0.61
C HIS A 298 5.32 -11.62 -1.18
N HIS A 299 4.32 -10.80 -1.47
CA HIS A 299 3.08 -11.28 -2.05
C HIS A 299 2.52 -10.29 -3.07
N TYR A 300 2.05 -10.84 -4.19
CA TYR A 300 1.28 -10.16 -5.22
C TYR A 300 0.17 -11.11 -5.67
N TYR A 301 -0.99 -10.55 -6.02
CA TYR A 301 -2.13 -11.39 -6.42
C TYR A 301 -1.98 -11.94 -7.83
N VAL A 302 -1.55 -11.10 -8.77
CA VAL A 302 -1.60 -11.40 -10.21
C VAL A 302 -0.39 -10.79 -10.92
N ASN A 303 -0.23 -11.19 -12.19
CA ASN A 303 0.78 -10.63 -13.07
C ASN A 303 0.23 -9.35 -13.71
N GLY A 304 0.94 -8.24 -13.52
CA GLY A 304 0.49 -6.94 -14.03
C GLY A 304 0.35 -6.87 -15.54
N ARG A 305 1.01 -7.76 -16.27
CA ARG A 305 0.96 -7.74 -17.73
C ARG A 305 -0.38 -8.17 -18.29
N ASN A 306 -1.11 -9.01 -17.57
CA ASN A 306 -2.39 -9.54 -18.07
C ASN A 306 -3.53 -9.44 -17.05
N ALA A 307 -3.35 -8.67 -16.00
CA ALA A 307 -4.37 -8.46 -14.98
C ALA A 307 -5.56 -7.65 -15.54
N THR A 308 -6.74 -7.94 -15.03
CA THR A 308 -7.99 -7.28 -15.46
C THR A 308 -8.75 -6.73 -14.26
N UNK A 309 -9.72 -5.84 -14.33
CA UNK A 309 -10.43 -5.33 -13.46
C UNK A 309 -10.99 -6.22 -12.70
N GLU A 310 -11.56 -7.26 -13.40
CA GLU A 310 -12.24 -8.34 -12.69
C GLU A 310 -11.36 -9.01 -11.63
N ASP A 311 -10.10 -9.18 -11.92
CA ASP A 311 -9.17 -9.78 -10.96
C ASP A 311 -9.14 -9.02 -9.64
N PHE A 312 -9.27 -7.70 -9.71
CA PHE A 312 -9.19 -6.84 -8.53
C PHE A 312 -10.48 -6.85 -7.70
N LEU A 313 -11.57 -7.33 -8.30
CA LEU A 313 -12.89 -7.37 -7.66
C LEU A 313 -13.33 -8.79 -7.31
N ASN A 314 -12.52 -9.78 -7.61
CA ASN A 314 -12.89 -11.20 -7.49
C ASN A 314 -12.53 -11.73 -6.11
N PRO A 315 -13.52 -12.12 -5.28
CA PRO A 315 -13.22 -12.67 -3.95
C PRO A 315 -12.30 -13.89 -3.98
N GLU A 316 -12.39 -14.72 -5.02
CA GLU A 316 -11.52 -15.90 -5.12
C GLU A 316 -10.05 -15.49 -5.27
N VAL A 317 -9.79 -14.42 -6.04
CA VAL A 317 -8.43 -13.88 -6.18
C VAL A 317 -7.95 -13.33 -4.83
N LEU A 318 -8.81 -12.55 -4.16
CA LEU A 318 -8.45 -12.00 -2.85
C LEU A 318 -8.15 -13.10 -1.83
N ASP A 319 -8.92 -14.18 -1.86
CA ASP A 319 -8.76 -15.28 -0.91
C ASP A 319 -7.46 -16.08 -1.15
N THR A 320 -6.85 -15.98 -2.33
CA THR A 320 -5.56 -16.64 -2.57
C THR A 320 -4.48 -16.16 -1.61
N PHE A 321 -4.61 -14.93 -1.10
CA PHE A 321 -3.67 -14.40 -0.11
C PHE A 321 -3.63 -15.28 1.14
N VAL A 322 -4.79 -15.74 1.60
CA VAL A 322 -4.88 -16.56 2.82
C VAL A 322 -4.03 -17.83 2.66
N PHE A 323 -4.14 -18.51 1.53
CA PHE A 323 -3.39 -19.73 1.28
C PHE A 323 -1.89 -19.48 1.24
N SER A 324 -1.48 -18.39 0.59
CA SER A 324 -0.07 -18.02 0.53
C SER A 324 0.49 -17.72 1.92
N ALA A 325 -0.24 -16.97 2.73
CA ALA A 325 0.20 -16.64 4.09
C ALA A 325 0.25 -17.89 4.98
N GLN A 326 -0.73 -18.78 4.84
CA GLN A 326 -0.76 -20.02 5.62
C GLN A 326 0.48 -20.88 5.37
N LYS A 327 0.96 -20.94 4.13
CA LYS A 327 2.19 -21.68 3.80
C LYS A 327 3.39 -21.10 4.55
N VAL A 328 3.50 -19.79 4.61
CA VAL A 328 4.60 -19.13 5.33
C VAL A 328 4.50 -19.45 6.83
N PHE A 329 3.33 -19.29 7.43
CA PHE A 329 3.15 -19.58 8.85
C PHE A 329 3.43 -21.02 9.18
N GLN A 330 3.10 -21.96 8.29
CA GLN A 330 3.41 -23.38 8.50
C GLN A 330 4.92 -23.58 8.62
N VAL A 331 5.69 -23.00 7.69
CA VAL A 331 7.15 -23.11 7.71
C VAL A 331 7.71 -22.49 8.99
N VAL A 332 7.22 -21.31 9.35
CA VAL A 332 7.70 -20.60 10.56
C VAL A 332 7.40 -21.42 11.81
N ASN A 333 6.17 -21.95 11.93
CA ASN A 333 5.79 -22.73 13.10
C ASN A 333 6.61 -24.02 13.25
N GLU A 334 7.07 -24.57 12.14
CA GLU A 334 7.86 -25.80 12.14
C GLU A 334 9.37 -25.54 12.35
N THR A 335 9.86 -24.33 12.09
CA THR A 335 11.30 -24.01 12.14
C THR A 335 11.66 -23.00 13.23
N ARG A 336 10.92 -21.90 13.31
CA ARG A 336 11.18 -20.82 14.27
C ARG A 336 9.86 -20.36 14.90
N PRO A 337 9.19 -21.23 15.67
CA PRO A 337 7.89 -20.86 16.24
C PRO A 337 7.97 -19.60 17.09
N GLY A 338 7.00 -18.72 16.90
CA GLY A 338 6.91 -17.45 17.61
C GLY A 338 7.66 -16.29 16.95
N LYS A 339 8.47 -16.55 15.94
CA LYS A 339 9.17 -15.48 15.21
C LYS A 339 8.15 -14.63 14.45
N LYS A 340 8.32 -13.31 14.52
CA LYS A 340 7.42 -12.39 13.82
C LYS A 340 7.51 -12.56 12.29
N VAL A 341 6.38 -12.42 11.64
CA VAL A 341 6.25 -12.54 10.17
C VAL A 341 5.81 -11.19 9.62
N TRP A 342 6.53 -10.69 8.64
CA TRP A 342 6.25 -9.43 7.96
C TRP A 342 6.10 -9.66 6.47
N LEU A 343 5.19 -8.91 5.83
CA LEU A 343 5.21 -8.75 4.37
C LEU A 343 6.21 -7.65 4.05
N GLY A 344 7.39 -8.06 3.60
CA GLY A 344 8.49 -7.14 3.33
C GLY A 344 8.32 -6.34 2.04
N GLU A 345 7.45 -6.82 1.14
CA GLU A 345 7.13 -6.14 -0.11
C GLU A 345 5.83 -6.73 -0.65
N THR A 346 4.85 -5.88 -0.95
CA THR A 346 3.58 -6.40 -1.43
C THR A 346 2.77 -5.32 -2.16
N SER A 347 1.99 -5.75 -3.14
CA SER A 347 1.03 -4.89 -3.80
C SER A 347 0.02 -5.75 -4.56
N SER A 348 -0.72 -5.12 -5.49
CA SER A 348 -1.78 -5.79 -6.25
C SER A 348 -1.23 -6.76 -7.30
N ALA A 349 -0.25 -6.29 -8.10
CA ALA A 349 0.23 -7.05 -9.24
C ALA A 349 1.74 -6.89 -9.38
N TYR A 350 2.45 -7.99 -9.65
CA TYR A 350 3.90 -7.94 -9.86
C TYR A 350 4.24 -7.50 -11.29
N GLY A 351 5.52 -7.24 -11.54
CA GLY A 351 5.99 -6.74 -12.81
C GLY A 351 5.80 -5.24 -12.96
N GLY A 352 5.79 -4.53 -11.84
CA GLY A 352 5.60 -3.07 -11.84
C GLY A 352 4.15 -2.64 -11.74
N GLY A 353 3.26 -3.55 -11.33
CA GLY A 353 1.83 -3.24 -11.25
C GLY A 353 1.12 -3.42 -12.58
N ALA A 354 -0.19 -3.34 -12.57
CA ALA A 354 -1.04 -3.44 -13.75
C ALA A 354 -1.34 -2.02 -14.25
N PRO A 355 -0.93 -1.70 -15.49
CA PRO A 355 -1.21 -0.37 -16.03
C PRO A 355 -2.71 -0.05 -16.05
N LYS A 356 -3.04 1.17 -15.66
CA LYS A 356 -4.43 1.67 -15.61
C LYS A 356 -5.32 0.89 -14.65
N LEU A 357 -4.73 0.15 -13.71
CA LEU A 357 -5.44 -0.58 -12.66
C LEU A 357 -4.80 -0.36 -11.29
N SER A 358 -3.50 -0.63 -11.17
CA SER A 358 -2.83 -0.61 -9.87
C SER A 358 -2.72 0.79 -9.27
N ASP A 359 -2.91 1.83 -10.08
CA ASP A 359 -2.89 3.23 -9.66
C ASP A 359 -4.29 3.85 -9.58
N THR A 360 -5.33 3.03 -9.51
CA THR A 360 -6.71 3.50 -9.55
C THR A 360 -7.46 3.11 -8.28
N TYR A 361 -8.70 3.61 -8.18
CA TYR A 361 -9.60 3.27 -7.07
C TYR A 361 -9.77 1.77 -6.91
N ALA A 362 -9.84 1.02 -8.03
CA ALA A 362 -10.04 -0.44 -7.98
C ALA A 362 -8.93 -1.16 -7.19
N ALA A 363 -7.72 -0.61 -7.18
CA ALA A 363 -6.62 -1.22 -6.44
C ALA A 363 -6.89 -1.26 -4.94
N GLY A 364 -7.72 -0.36 -4.44
CA GLY A 364 -8.06 -0.29 -3.02
C GLY A 364 -8.71 -1.54 -2.48
N PHE A 365 -9.44 -2.28 -3.31
CA PHE A 365 -10.03 -3.54 -2.87
C PHE A 365 -8.93 -4.56 -2.52
N THR A 366 -7.92 -4.65 -3.36
CA THR A 366 -6.80 -5.56 -3.07
C THR A 366 -6.00 -5.10 -1.85
N TRP A 367 -5.80 -3.78 -1.72
CA TRP A 367 -4.96 -3.25 -0.65
C TRP A 367 -5.64 -3.33 0.71
N LEU A 368 -6.88 -2.86 0.83
CA LEU A 368 -7.58 -2.88 2.11
C LEU A 368 -7.85 -4.30 2.58
N ASP A 369 -8.24 -5.19 1.67
CA ASP A 369 -8.48 -6.59 2.04
C ASP A 369 -7.20 -7.26 2.53
N LYS A 370 -6.07 -6.99 1.86
CA LYS A 370 -4.78 -7.53 2.31
C LYS A 370 -4.42 -7.04 3.70
N LEU A 371 -4.65 -5.75 3.97
CA LEU A 371 -4.39 -5.20 5.30
C LEU A 371 -5.24 -5.91 6.36
N GLY A 372 -6.54 -6.08 6.08
CA GLY A 372 -7.42 -6.75 7.03
C GLY A 372 -7.06 -8.20 7.27
N LEU A 373 -6.80 -8.95 6.21
CA LEU A 373 -6.41 -10.36 6.32
C LEU A 373 -5.07 -10.51 7.01
N SER A 374 -4.10 -9.67 6.66
CA SER A 374 -2.76 -9.71 7.27
C SER A 374 -2.82 -9.51 8.77
N ALA A 375 -3.56 -8.48 9.21
CA ALA A 375 -3.71 -8.20 10.63
C ALA A 375 -4.36 -9.37 11.37
N LYS A 376 -5.41 -9.93 10.78
CA LYS A 376 -6.17 -11.02 11.38
C LYS A 376 -5.33 -12.30 11.50
N MET A 377 -4.43 -12.53 10.54
CA MET A 377 -3.60 -13.74 10.50
C MET A 377 -2.33 -13.65 11.36
N GLY A 378 -1.98 -12.45 11.85
CA GLY A 378 -0.82 -12.28 12.68
C GLY A 378 0.42 -11.77 11.96
N ILE A 379 0.28 -11.22 10.77
CA ILE A 379 1.38 -10.51 10.11
C ILE A 379 1.53 -9.17 10.80
N GLU A 380 2.73 -8.89 11.32
CA GLU A 380 2.94 -7.75 12.19
C GLU A 380 3.12 -6.43 11.43
N VAL A 381 3.72 -6.48 10.24
CA VAL A 381 4.00 -5.30 9.39
C VAL A 381 3.76 -5.68 7.93
N VAL A 382 3.17 -4.76 7.18
CA VAL A 382 2.89 -4.91 5.75
C VAL A 382 3.50 -3.71 5.01
N MET A 383 4.46 -3.97 4.12
CA MET A 383 5.18 -2.90 3.41
C MET A 383 4.69 -2.79 1.98
N ARG A 384 4.03 -1.66 1.68
CA ARG A 384 3.46 -1.40 0.36
C ARG A 384 4.55 -1.04 -0.65
N GLN A 385 4.66 -1.85 -1.69
CA GLN A 385 5.39 -1.53 -2.91
C GLN A 385 4.46 -0.71 -3.77
N VAL A 386 4.68 0.52 -4.05
CA VAL A 386 5.81 1.38 -3.69
C VAL A 386 5.25 2.77 -3.31
N PHE A 387 5.90 3.48 -2.43
CA PHE A 387 5.44 4.84 -2.07
C PHE A 387 5.51 5.76 -3.28
N PHE A 388 6.69 5.83 -3.90
CA PHE A 388 6.97 6.66 -5.08
C PHE A 388 7.99 5.92 -5.94
N GLY A 389 7.90 6.06 -7.26
CA GLY A 389 8.89 5.51 -8.16
C GLY A 389 8.27 4.76 -9.33
N ALA A 390 9.11 4.02 -10.04
CA ALA A 390 8.68 3.27 -11.22
C ALA A 390 7.69 2.16 -10.84
N GLY A 391 6.62 2.10 -11.58
CA GLY A 391 5.61 1.07 -11.39
C GLY A 391 4.24 1.67 -11.16
N ASN A 392 3.24 1.03 -11.75
CA ASN A 392 1.86 1.50 -11.67
C ASN A 392 1.23 1.32 -10.29
N TYR A 393 1.88 0.58 -9.40
CA TYR A 393 1.38 0.36 -8.04
C TYR A 393 1.80 1.46 -7.05
N HIS A 394 2.44 2.54 -7.53
CA HIS A 394 2.91 3.61 -6.67
C HIS A 394 1.74 4.32 -5.97
N LEU A 395 1.97 4.77 -4.73
CA LEU A 395 0.99 5.54 -3.98
C LEU A 395 0.94 6.99 -4.44
N VAL A 396 2.07 7.49 -4.95
CA VAL A 396 2.23 8.87 -5.42
C VAL A 396 2.78 8.80 -6.84
N ASP A 397 2.20 9.58 -7.75
CA ASP A 397 2.59 9.55 -9.16
C ASP A 397 3.80 10.42 -9.46
N GLY A 398 4.20 10.46 -10.73
CA GLY A 398 5.38 11.22 -11.16
C GLY A 398 5.24 12.72 -11.04
N ASN A 399 4.04 13.24 -10.87
CA ASN A 399 3.77 14.65 -10.60
C ASN A 399 3.73 14.95 -9.09
N PHE A 400 4.00 13.94 -8.27
CA PHE A 400 3.94 14.00 -6.80
C PHE A 400 2.51 14.19 -6.30
N ASP A 401 1.55 13.69 -7.05
CA ASP A 401 0.14 13.71 -6.64
C ASP A 401 -0.25 12.36 -6.00
N PRO A 402 -0.94 12.40 -4.86
CA PRO A 402 -1.39 11.15 -4.23
C PRO A 402 -2.50 10.48 -5.03
N LEU A 403 -2.45 9.15 -5.09
CA LEU A 403 -3.41 8.32 -5.81
C LEU A 403 -4.39 7.69 -4.82
N PRO A 404 -5.46 7.03 -5.27
CA PRO A 404 -6.47 6.51 -4.34
C PRO A 404 -5.92 5.64 -3.21
N ASP A 405 -4.95 4.76 -3.49
CA ASP A 405 -4.39 3.94 -2.42
C ASP A 405 -3.59 4.74 -1.40
N TYR A 406 -3.07 5.91 -1.77
CA TYR A 406 -2.47 6.80 -0.76
C TYR A 406 -3.53 7.27 0.23
N TRP A 407 -4.66 7.76 -0.28
CA TRP A 407 -5.74 8.25 0.59
C TRP A 407 -6.31 7.14 1.46
N LEU A 408 -6.46 5.94 0.89
CA LEU A 408 -6.89 4.77 1.66
C LEU A 408 -5.89 4.46 2.77
N SER A 409 -4.60 4.50 2.46
CA SER A 409 -3.54 4.25 3.45
C SER A 409 -3.56 5.30 4.57
N LEU A 410 -3.72 6.56 4.20
CA LEU A 410 -3.80 7.65 5.18
C LEU A 410 -4.99 7.45 6.12
N MET A 411 -6.15 7.11 5.56
CA MET A 411 -7.35 6.83 6.33
C MET A 411 -7.12 5.68 7.30
N PHE A 412 -6.51 4.60 6.81
CA PHE A 412 -6.20 3.44 7.63
C PHE A 412 -5.29 3.83 8.80
N LYS A 413 -4.21 4.58 8.53
CA LYS A 413 -3.27 5.02 9.57
C LYS A 413 -3.97 5.84 10.65
N GLN A 414 -4.91 6.71 10.26
CA GLN A 414 -5.56 7.59 11.22
C GLN A 414 -6.61 6.90 12.08
N LEU A 415 -7.31 5.90 11.54
CA LEU A 415 -8.48 5.33 12.19
C LEU A 415 -8.27 3.95 12.82
N VAL A 416 -7.35 3.15 12.28
CA VAL A 416 -7.24 1.74 12.65
C VAL A 416 -6.14 1.56 13.69
N GLY A 417 -6.50 1.02 14.84
CA GLY A 417 -5.54 0.76 15.93
C GLY A 417 -4.87 -0.59 15.80
N THR A 418 -3.98 -0.86 16.74
CA THR A 418 -3.11 -2.05 16.68
C THR A 418 -3.77 -3.33 17.19
N LYS A 419 -4.83 -3.22 17.99
CA LYS A 419 -5.49 -4.40 18.58
C LYS A 419 -6.57 -4.89 17.61
N VAL A 420 -6.49 -6.17 17.25
CA VAL A 420 -7.33 -6.79 16.22
C VAL A 420 -8.43 -7.61 16.89
N LEU A 421 -9.66 -7.39 16.47
CA LEU A 421 -10.84 -8.12 16.94
C LEU A 421 -11.43 -8.90 15.76
N THR A 422 -12.65 -9.41 15.92
CA THR A 422 -13.30 -10.24 14.90
C THR A 422 -14.64 -9.66 14.50
N ALA A 423 -14.89 -9.56 13.20
CA ALA A 423 -16.18 -9.16 12.65
C ALA A 423 -16.67 -10.23 11.68
N ASN A 424 -17.95 -10.55 11.76
CA ASN A 424 -18.61 -11.46 10.84
C ASN A 424 -19.96 -10.88 10.42
N VAL A 425 -20.50 -11.37 9.32
CA VAL A 425 -21.83 -10.97 8.85
C VAL A 425 -22.59 -12.21 8.41
N GLU A 426 -23.87 -12.24 8.73
CA GLU A 426 -24.78 -13.30 8.27
C GLU A 426 -25.28 -12.91 6.88
N SER A 427 -24.69 -13.51 5.87
CA SER A 427 -25.04 -13.25 4.47
C SER A 427 -24.71 -14.45 3.62
N PRO A 428 -25.56 -14.82 2.66
CA PRO A 428 -25.24 -15.92 1.75
C PRO A 428 -24.04 -15.61 0.84
N ASP A 429 -23.81 -14.35 0.51
CA ASP A 429 -22.70 -13.93 -0.36
C ASP A 429 -21.63 -13.19 0.44
N LYS A 430 -21.30 -13.72 1.62
CA LYS A 430 -20.38 -13.04 2.53
C LYS A 430 -18.99 -12.83 1.97
N GLU A 431 -18.59 -13.64 1.00
CA GLU A 431 -17.28 -13.47 0.36
C GLU A 431 -17.14 -12.16 -0.41
N LYS A 432 -18.27 -11.55 -0.80
CA LYS A 432 -18.27 -10.25 -1.48
C LYS A 432 -18.45 -9.08 -0.52
N LEU A 433 -18.73 -9.35 0.74
CA LEU A 433 -18.85 -8.33 1.79
C LEU A 433 -17.84 -8.67 2.86
N ARG A 434 -16.72 -7.97 2.86
CA ARG A 434 -15.55 -8.35 3.64
C ARG A 434 -15.35 -7.34 4.75
N LEU A 435 -15.29 -7.84 5.97
CA LEU A 435 -15.33 -7.02 7.19
C LEU A 435 -14.15 -7.31 8.10
N TYR A 436 -13.63 -6.26 8.70
CA TYR A 436 -12.51 -6.33 9.64
C TYR A 436 -12.75 -5.37 10.80
N LEU A 437 -12.38 -5.77 12.01
CA LEU A 437 -12.64 -4.98 13.21
C LEU A 437 -11.37 -4.84 14.02
N HIS A 438 -11.02 -3.59 14.35
CA HIS A 438 -9.92 -3.27 15.25
C HIS A 438 -10.41 -2.30 16.31
N CYS A 439 -9.64 -2.16 17.37
CA CYS A 439 -9.78 -0.99 18.23
C CYS A 439 -9.39 0.24 17.40
N THR A 440 -10.02 1.37 17.68
CA THR A 440 -9.68 2.63 17.00
C THR A 440 -8.28 3.06 17.41
N ASN A 441 -7.57 3.72 16.50
CA ASN A 441 -6.27 4.31 16.80
C ASN A 441 -6.46 5.35 17.92
N ASN A 442 -5.91 5.06 19.10
CA ASN A 442 -6.12 5.91 20.28
C ASN A 442 -5.25 7.17 20.24
N ASN A 443 -4.40 7.33 19.24
CA ASN A 443 -3.68 8.60 19.01
C ASN A 443 -4.51 9.59 18.19
N HIS A 444 -5.68 9.18 17.68
CA HIS A 444 -6.55 10.08 16.95
C HIS A 444 -7.13 11.14 17.91
N PRO A 445 -7.06 12.43 17.56
CA PRO A 445 -7.46 13.48 18.51
C PRO A 445 -8.94 13.47 18.89
N LYS A 446 -9.80 12.90 18.05
CA LYS A 446 -11.25 12.91 18.27
C LYS A 446 -11.76 11.69 19.04
N TYR A 447 -11.14 10.52 18.83
CA TYR A 447 -11.68 9.27 19.35
C TYR A 447 -11.00 8.86 20.65
N LYS A 448 -11.67 8.00 21.41
CA LYS A 448 -11.26 7.63 22.76
C LYS A 448 -10.83 6.17 22.84
N GLU A 449 -9.96 5.88 23.80
CA GLU A 449 -9.66 4.50 24.18
C GLU A 449 -10.98 3.76 24.44
N GLY A 450 -11.13 2.57 23.88
CA GLY A 450 -12.37 1.80 23.96
C GLY A 450 -13.27 1.91 22.74
N ASP A 451 -13.00 2.86 21.84
CA ASP A 451 -13.75 2.97 20.58
C ASP A 451 -13.34 1.87 19.59
N LEU A 452 -14.22 1.60 18.63
CA LEU A 452 -14.02 0.56 17.62
C LEU A 452 -13.98 1.15 16.22
N THR A 453 -13.13 0.57 15.36
CA THR A 453 -13.13 0.86 13.93
C THR A 453 -13.44 -0.42 13.17
N LEU A 454 -14.57 -0.40 12.48
CA LEU A 454 -14.96 -1.44 11.52
C LEU A 454 -14.59 -0.96 10.14
N TYR A 455 -13.83 -1.77 9.37
CA TYR A 455 -13.60 -1.41 7.98
C TYR A 455 -14.08 -2.53 7.07
N ALA A 456 -14.55 -2.13 5.91
CA ALA A 456 -15.35 -3.03 5.09
C ALA A 456 -15.18 -2.75 3.61
N LEU A 457 -15.33 -3.81 2.82
CA LEU A 457 -15.33 -3.75 1.36
C LEU A 457 -16.63 -4.37 0.87
N ASN A 458 -17.32 -3.66 -0.03
CA ASN A 458 -18.52 -4.17 -0.70
C ASN A 458 -18.18 -4.43 -2.18
N LEU A 459 -18.08 -5.71 -2.54
CA LEU A 459 -17.82 -6.13 -3.92
C LEU A 459 -19.10 -6.45 -4.68
N HIS A 460 -20.26 -6.13 -4.10
CA HIS A 460 -21.55 -6.27 -4.78
C HIS A 460 -21.84 -5.03 -5.62
N ASN A 461 -22.68 -5.21 -6.62
CA ASN A 461 -23.15 -4.11 -7.46
C ASN A 461 -24.37 -3.39 -6.89
N ASP A 462 -24.74 -3.70 -5.65
CA ASP A 462 -25.84 -3.04 -4.94
C ASP A 462 -25.38 -2.59 -3.56
N THR A 463 -26.14 -1.66 -2.99
CA THR A 463 -25.88 -1.13 -1.64
C THR A 463 -26.16 -2.21 -0.59
N LYS A 464 -25.28 -2.30 0.41
CA LYS A 464 -25.47 -3.19 1.55
C LYS A 464 -25.73 -2.38 2.81
N TYR A 465 -26.65 -2.87 3.63
CA TYR A 465 -27.06 -2.26 4.89
C TYR A 465 -26.72 -3.22 6.02
N LEU A 466 -25.99 -2.71 7.03
CA LEU A 466 -25.45 -3.54 8.11
C LEU A 466 -26.00 -3.06 9.44
N GLN A 467 -26.49 -3.99 10.25
CA GLN A 467 -27.07 -3.70 11.56
C GLN A 467 -26.06 -4.05 12.64
N LEU A 468 -25.74 -3.07 13.48
CA LEU A 468 -24.87 -3.31 14.63
C LEU A 468 -25.53 -4.28 15.61
N PRO A 469 -24.73 -5.09 16.33
CA PRO A 469 -25.32 -5.98 17.34
C PRO A 469 -25.96 -5.17 18.47
N PRO A 470 -26.88 -5.80 19.23
CA PRO A 470 -27.67 -5.06 20.24
C PRO A 470 -26.83 -4.25 21.23
N HIS A 471 -25.70 -4.78 21.67
CA HIS A 471 -24.87 -4.08 22.68
C HIS A 471 -24.17 -2.83 22.13
N LEU A 472 -24.17 -2.64 20.81
CA LEU A 472 -23.57 -1.46 20.18
C LEU A 472 -24.61 -0.63 19.42
N SER A 473 -25.87 -1.03 19.39
CA SER A 473 -26.88 -0.42 18.52
C SER A 473 -27.23 1.01 18.90
N ASP A 474 -26.98 1.40 20.15
CA ASP A 474 -27.26 2.76 20.64
C ASP A 474 -26.04 3.68 20.55
N LYS A 475 -24.94 3.21 19.99
CA LYS A 475 -23.71 4.00 19.92
C LYS A 475 -23.71 4.92 18.71
N ARG A 476 -23.06 6.06 18.86
CA ARG A 476 -22.85 6.99 17.74
C ARG A 476 -21.79 6.42 16.81
N VAL A 477 -22.03 6.57 15.52
CA VAL A 477 -21.12 6.07 14.49
C VAL A 477 -20.78 7.21 13.54
N GLU A 478 -19.50 7.28 13.16
CA GLU A 478 -19.06 8.17 12.08
C GLU A 478 -18.53 7.32 10.93
N LYS A 479 -19.00 7.65 9.74
CA LYS A 479 -18.59 6.90 8.54
C LYS A 479 -17.55 7.66 7.74
N TYR A 480 -16.70 6.89 7.09
CA TYR A 480 -15.66 7.38 6.18
C TYR A 480 -15.70 6.49 4.94
N ILE A 481 -16.57 6.83 4.00
CA ILE A 481 -16.80 6.00 2.80
C ILE A 481 -16.00 6.59 1.65
N LEU A 482 -15.19 5.73 1.03
CA LEU A 482 -14.38 6.09 -0.12
C LEU A 482 -15.04 5.57 -1.39
N GLN A 483 -15.22 6.46 -2.36
CA GLN A 483 -15.82 6.14 -3.65
C GLN A 483 -15.01 6.81 -4.76
N PRO A 484 -15.07 6.27 -5.97
CA PRO A 484 -14.30 6.88 -7.05
C PRO A 484 -14.91 8.21 -7.48
N SER A 485 -14.07 9.09 -7.99
CA SER A 485 -14.56 10.28 -8.67
C SER A 485 -15.21 9.84 -10.00
N GLY A 486 -16.42 10.30 -10.23
CA GLY A 486 -17.19 9.84 -11.39
C GLY A 486 -18.02 8.59 -11.05
N TYR A 487 -19.28 8.64 -11.43
CA TYR A 487 -20.24 7.59 -11.08
C TYR A 487 -19.76 6.22 -11.61
N LYS A 488 -19.54 5.29 -10.70
CA LYS A 488 -19.11 3.91 -10.99
C LYS A 488 -17.79 3.82 -11.78
N ASN A 489 -16.97 4.88 -11.76
CA ASN A 489 -15.68 4.86 -12.46
C ASN A 489 -14.60 4.25 -11.57
N LEU A 490 -14.56 2.93 -11.51
CA LEU A 490 -13.61 2.21 -10.63
C LEU A 490 -12.16 2.40 -11.06
N LEU A 491 -11.91 2.88 -12.27
CA LEU A 491 -10.56 3.14 -12.77
C LEU A 491 -10.13 4.59 -12.56
N SER A 492 -10.89 5.35 -11.78
CA SER A 492 -10.54 6.73 -11.45
C SER A 492 -9.25 6.79 -10.62
N GLN A 493 -8.43 7.79 -10.91
CA GLN A 493 -7.25 8.10 -10.10
C GLN A 493 -7.56 9.14 -9.02
N SER A 494 -8.82 9.55 -8.91
CA SER A 494 -9.29 10.45 -7.85
C SER A 494 -10.32 9.74 -7.00
N VAL A 495 -10.34 10.05 -5.71
CA VAL A 495 -11.24 9.39 -4.76
C VAL A 495 -11.97 10.44 -3.93
N LYS A 496 -13.23 10.12 -3.59
CA LYS A 496 -14.07 10.96 -2.74
C LYS A 496 -14.21 10.32 -1.36
N LEU A 497 -14.11 11.14 -0.35
CA LEU A 497 -14.46 10.77 1.02
C LEU A 497 -15.83 11.37 1.34
N ASN A 498 -16.81 10.51 1.57
CA ASN A 498 -18.18 10.96 1.87
C ASN A 498 -18.67 12.00 0.86
N GLY A 499 -18.36 11.79 -0.42
CA GLY A 499 -18.81 12.64 -1.51
C GLY A 499 -17.91 13.82 -1.87
N HIS A 500 -16.82 14.04 -1.12
CA HIS A 500 -15.91 15.16 -1.36
C HIS A 500 -14.55 14.67 -1.86
N ILE A 501 -14.08 15.21 -2.97
CA ILE A 501 -12.81 14.79 -3.56
C ILE A 501 -11.67 15.11 -2.61
N LEU A 502 -10.79 14.11 -2.40
CA LEU A 502 -9.59 14.29 -1.58
C LEU A 502 -8.45 14.82 -2.44
N LYS A 503 -7.83 15.87 -1.95
CA LYS A 503 -6.64 16.47 -2.56
C LYS A 503 -5.83 17.20 -1.50
N MET A 504 -4.54 17.37 -1.74
CA MET A 504 -3.71 18.15 -0.84
C MET A 504 -4.17 19.61 -0.81
N VAL A 505 -4.09 20.24 0.36
CA VAL A 505 -4.38 21.65 0.50
C VAL A 505 -3.28 22.47 -0.18
N ASP A 506 -2.04 22.13 0.10
CA ASP A 506 -0.83 22.66 -0.55
C ASP A 506 0.31 21.66 -0.33
N ASP A 507 1.53 22.02 -0.71
CA ASP A 507 2.67 21.10 -0.60
C ASP A 507 3.03 20.73 0.84
N LYS A 508 2.53 21.49 1.81
CA LYS A 508 2.84 21.29 3.24
C LYS A 508 1.69 20.69 4.03
N THR A 509 0.48 20.66 3.45
CA THR A 509 -0.73 20.46 4.24
C THR A 509 -1.65 19.41 3.59
N LEU A 510 -1.92 18.34 4.34
CA LEU A 510 -2.93 17.34 3.99
C LEU A 510 -4.31 17.85 4.42
N PRO A 511 -5.36 17.45 3.72
CA PRO A 511 -6.70 17.80 4.17
C PRO A 511 -7.06 17.07 5.46
N GLU A 512 -7.93 17.67 6.26
CA GLU A 512 -8.51 16.97 7.39
C GLU A 512 -9.50 15.92 6.86
N LEU A 513 -9.38 14.69 7.34
CA LEU A 513 -10.28 13.61 6.95
C LEU A 513 -11.42 13.58 7.95
N ILE A 514 -12.60 14.01 7.52
CA ILE A 514 -13.74 14.24 8.40
C ILE A 514 -14.78 13.14 8.19
N GLY A 515 -15.14 12.48 9.30
CA GLY A 515 -16.21 11.49 9.29
C GLY A 515 -17.58 12.15 9.28
N LYS A 516 -18.57 11.43 8.75
CA LYS A 516 -19.95 11.89 8.70
C LYS A 516 -20.77 11.13 9.72
N PRO A 517 -21.43 11.82 10.67
CA PRO A 517 -22.25 11.13 11.65
C PRO A 517 -23.44 10.41 10.99
N LEU A 518 -23.73 9.22 11.48
CA LEU A 518 -24.93 8.48 11.09
C LEU A 518 -26.07 8.82 12.05
N CYS A 519 -27.31 8.74 11.55
CA CYS A 519 -28.48 8.86 12.40
C CYS A 519 -28.49 7.68 13.39
N LEU A 520 -28.96 7.94 14.60
CA LEU A 520 -29.03 6.94 15.66
C LEU A 520 -29.93 5.78 15.22
N TYR A 521 -29.47 4.56 15.44
CA TYR A 521 -30.15 3.32 15.04
C TYR A 521 -30.24 3.10 13.53
N CYS A 522 -29.68 3.98 12.70
CA CYS A 522 -29.63 3.75 11.26
C CYS A 522 -28.62 2.66 10.93
N PRO A 523 -28.89 1.85 9.91
CA PRO A 523 -27.90 0.85 9.51
C PRO A 523 -26.65 1.49 8.93
N LEU A 524 -25.52 0.79 9.04
CA LEU A 524 -24.31 1.17 8.33
C LEU A 524 -24.55 0.87 6.84
N THR A 525 -24.19 1.81 5.98
CA THR A 525 -24.50 1.70 4.56
C THR A 525 -23.21 1.68 3.75
N LEU A 526 -23.07 0.66 2.88
CA LEU A 526 -21.93 0.54 1.96
C LEU A 526 -22.46 0.57 0.53
N PRO A 527 -22.19 1.66 -0.21
CA PRO A 527 -22.58 1.70 -1.63
C PRO A 527 -21.97 0.60 -2.47
N PRO A 528 -22.50 0.35 -3.67
CA PRO A 528 -21.92 -0.66 -4.57
C PRO A 528 -20.44 -0.39 -4.82
N PHE A 529 -19.64 -1.44 -4.83
CA PHE A 529 -18.21 -1.35 -5.15
C PHE A 529 -17.53 -0.22 -4.38
N SER A 530 -17.69 -0.26 -3.05
CA SER A 530 -17.08 0.75 -2.18
C SER A 530 -16.30 0.08 -1.06
N TYR A 531 -15.51 0.89 -0.39
CA TYR A 531 -14.84 0.49 0.84
C TYR A 531 -14.79 1.68 1.78
N GLY A 532 -14.64 1.39 3.05
CA GLY A 532 -14.61 2.47 4.01
C GLY A 532 -14.52 2.01 5.44
N PHE A 533 -14.67 2.99 6.33
CA PHE A 533 -14.45 2.82 7.76
C PHE A 533 -15.64 3.37 8.53
N PHE A 534 -15.96 2.70 9.64
CA PHE A 534 -17.00 3.16 10.58
C PHE A 534 -16.36 3.18 11.95
N VAL A 535 -16.38 4.34 12.61
CA VAL A 535 -15.90 4.45 13.98
C VAL A 535 -17.09 4.43 14.91
N ILE A 536 -17.13 3.45 15.79
CA ILE A 536 -18.22 3.27 16.78
C ILE A 536 -17.72 3.93 18.07
N MET A 537 -18.36 5.04 18.42
CA MET A 537 -17.90 5.93 19.50
C MET A 537 -18.50 5.54 20.83
N ASN A 538 -17.78 5.78 21.91
CA ASN A 538 -18.19 5.44 23.27
C ASN A 538 -18.58 3.98 23.43
N ALA A 539 -17.92 3.11 22.65
CA ALA A 539 -18.20 1.68 22.70
C ALA A 539 -17.70 1.06 24.02
N LYS A 540 -16.69 1.68 24.64
CA LYS A 540 -16.14 1.27 25.93
C LYS A 540 -15.77 -0.21 25.95
N VAL A 541 -15.17 -0.67 24.87
CA VAL A 541 -14.80 -2.07 24.71
C VAL A 541 -13.59 -2.37 25.60
N ALA A 542 -13.75 -3.31 26.54
CA ALA A 542 -12.69 -3.63 27.49
C ALA A 542 -11.41 -4.11 26.81
N ALA A 543 -11.54 -4.85 25.71
CA ALA A 543 -10.37 -5.33 24.97
C ALA A 543 -9.56 -4.19 24.35
N CYS A 544 -10.16 -2.98 24.24
CA CYS A 544 -9.50 -1.81 23.65
C CYS A 544 -8.98 -0.80 24.68
N ILE A 545 -9.11 -1.11 25.98
CA ILE A 545 -8.68 -0.22 27.07
C ILE A 545 -7.37 -0.68 27.68
#